data_c58b1879059bd3187d425b0a162dd085
#
_entry.id   c58b1879059bd3187d425b0a162dd085
#
_cell.length_a   1.000
_cell.length_b   1.000
_cell.length_c   1.000
_cell.angle_alpha   90.00
_cell.angle_beta   90.00
_cell.angle_gamma   90.00
#
_symmetry.space_group_name_H-M   'P 1'
#
loop_
_entity.id
_entity.type
_entity.pdbx_description
1 polymer ?
#
loop_
_entity_poly.entity_id
_entity_poly.type
_entity_poly.pdbx_seq_one_letter_code
_entity_poly.pdbx_strand_id
1 'polypeptide(L)'
;MPKLIAAAFHLLRQRIVLLWPMLLMLGACGGGGGGGPVLGPPATGGNGPPTPGSVAAVTQTAGSNAQCTAIQPFYWELGNADAALASGSSTQAGGTPVTAATRWPIASASKWIYGMYVVQKRGGAANLTLDDIRFLHFTSGYTYMDTSTSSATCTAPPAGANSINHCLTLPSSTPGKTFSSYDPSTDGLFDYNSGHEENHAGIYQPEISDLDTADLGPAIVAGLGVAGVSLQYTQPLLAGGIAARASDYALLLRAILGGQLGMRDALGAQPVCAWVLGTGCNAVHSPAVTVQWHYSIAHWVEDDPQDGDGAFSSPGAFGFYPWIDADRKYYGVISRFALANGEMQQGLASAKCGRALRAAWETGVAQ
;
A
#
# COMPACT_ATOMS: atom_id res chain seq x y z
N MET A 1 -11.65 40.15 25.57
CA MET A 1 -11.75 39.04 26.53
C MET A 1 -12.25 37.83 25.78
N PRO A 2 -11.44 36.81 25.55
CA PRO A 2 -11.81 35.65 24.76
C PRO A 2 -12.42 34.56 25.66
N LYS A 3 -13.52 33.94 25.20
CA LYS A 3 -14.05 32.73 25.82
C LYS A 3 -13.54 31.51 25.05
N LEU A 4 -12.68 30.74 25.69
CA LEU A 4 -12.34 29.38 25.33
C LEU A 4 -13.60 28.51 25.45
N ILE A 5 -13.87 27.73 24.39
CA ILE A 5 -14.74 26.56 24.48
C ILE A 5 -13.90 25.34 24.08
N ALA A 6 -13.58 24.54 25.08
CA ALA A 6 -13.00 23.21 24.90
C ALA A 6 -14.12 22.25 24.52
N ALA A 7 -14.00 21.60 23.34
CA ALA A 7 -14.86 20.49 22.95
C ALA A 7 -14.21 19.19 23.41
N ALA A 8 -14.86 18.53 24.38
CA ALA A 8 -14.49 17.22 24.89
C ALA A 8 -14.90 16.13 23.89
N PHE A 9 -13.93 15.34 23.44
CA PHE A 9 -14.18 14.11 22.69
C PHE A 9 -14.74 13.03 23.62
N HIS A 10 -15.97 12.63 23.38
CA HIS A 10 -16.59 11.46 24.03
C HIS A 10 -16.26 10.20 23.25
N LEU A 11 -15.37 9.39 23.80
CA LEU A 11 -15.07 8.03 23.36
C LEU A 11 -16.22 7.10 23.76
N LEU A 12 -17.02 6.67 22.78
CA LEU A 12 -17.97 5.58 22.96
C LEU A 12 -17.24 4.25 22.71
N ARG A 13 -16.92 3.54 23.81
CA ARG A 13 -16.52 2.12 23.77
C ARG A 13 -17.76 1.28 23.54
N GLN A 14 -17.94 0.72 22.36
CA GLN A 14 -18.82 -0.42 22.16
C GLN A 14 -17.99 -1.71 22.15
N ARG A 15 -18.19 -2.53 23.18
CA ARG A 15 -17.71 -3.91 23.25
C ARG A 15 -18.63 -4.78 22.40
N ILE A 16 -18.12 -5.29 21.29
CA ILE A 16 -18.78 -6.39 20.55
C ILE A 16 -18.18 -7.70 21.09
N VAL A 17 -18.97 -8.40 21.88
CA VAL A 17 -18.70 -9.79 22.30
C VAL A 17 -19.26 -10.70 21.22
N LEU A 18 -18.41 -11.27 20.39
CA LEU A 18 -18.76 -12.36 19.48
C LEU A 18 -18.47 -13.69 20.18
N LEU A 19 -19.53 -14.33 20.65
CA LEU A 19 -19.54 -15.72 21.09
C LEU A 19 -19.52 -16.62 19.84
N TRP A 20 -18.45 -17.37 19.67
CA TRP A 20 -18.39 -18.46 18.70
C TRP A 20 -18.51 -19.78 19.42
N PRO A 21 -19.37 -20.72 18.98
CA PRO A 21 -19.48 -22.05 19.59
C PRO A 21 -18.33 -22.94 19.18
N MET A 22 -17.71 -23.53 20.18
CA MET A 22 -16.69 -24.56 20.09
C MET A 22 -17.35 -25.89 19.70
N LEU A 23 -17.01 -26.43 18.54
CA LEU A 23 -17.38 -27.77 18.15
C LEU A 23 -16.17 -28.69 18.34
N LEU A 24 -16.23 -29.51 19.40
CA LEU A 24 -15.31 -30.62 19.64
C LEU A 24 -15.61 -31.76 18.65
N MET A 25 -14.63 -32.17 17.87
CA MET A 25 -14.59 -33.51 17.27
C MET A 25 -13.39 -34.27 17.80
N LEU A 26 -13.66 -35.32 18.60
CA LEU A 26 -12.71 -36.37 18.92
C LEU A 26 -12.65 -37.33 17.71
N GLY A 27 -11.48 -37.68 17.30
CA GLY A 27 -11.19 -38.74 16.33
C GLY A 27 -9.83 -39.37 16.58
N ALA A 28 -9.84 -40.69 16.83
CA ALA A 28 -8.84 -41.53 17.47
C ALA A 28 -7.64 -41.90 16.62
N CYS A 29 -6.61 -42.30 17.36
CA CYS A 29 -5.37 -43.06 17.11
C CYS A 29 -5.23 -43.87 15.82
N GLY A 30 -4.05 -43.78 15.21
CA GLY A 30 -3.46 -44.78 14.33
C GLY A 30 -1.94 -44.56 14.28
N GLY A 31 -1.19 -45.44 14.91
CA GLY A 31 0.27 -45.38 15.03
C GLY A 31 0.99 -45.84 13.75
N GLY A 32 2.24 -45.40 13.57
CA GLY A 32 3.14 -45.89 12.52
C GLY A 32 4.48 -45.17 12.55
N GLY A 33 5.50 -45.94 12.90
CA GLY A 33 6.83 -45.62 13.30
C GLY A 33 7.76 -44.77 12.43
N GLY A 34 8.74 -44.21 13.11
CA GLY A 34 10.13 -44.24 12.75
C GLY A 34 10.67 -43.26 11.73
N GLY A 35 11.52 -42.37 12.19
CA GLY A 35 12.44 -41.60 11.37
C GLY A 35 12.48 -40.13 11.76
N GLY A 36 13.05 -39.80 12.92
CA GLY A 36 13.35 -38.43 13.28
C GLY A 36 14.40 -37.84 12.32
N PRO A 37 14.23 -36.57 11.85
CA PRO A 37 15.33 -35.91 11.17
C PRO A 37 16.46 -35.68 12.14
N VAL A 38 17.62 -36.21 11.79
CA VAL A 38 18.86 -35.89 12.46
C VAL A 38 19.10 -34.40 12.33
N LEU A 39 18.97 -33.65 13.41
CA LEU A 39 19.40 -32.26 13.48
C LEU A 39 20.92 -32.26 13.24
N GLY A 40 21.34 -31.90 12.03
CA GLY A 40 22.73 -31.55 11.76
C GLY A 40 23.16 -30.42 12.70
N PRO A 41 24.44 -30.35 13.08
CA PRO A 41 24.97 -29.27 13.90
C PRO A 41 24.61 -27.91 13.25
N PRO A 42 24.35 -26.85 14.05
CA PRO A 42 24.07 -25.54 13.50
C PRO A 42 25.21 -25.15 12.56
N ALA A 43 24.88 -24.75 11.35
CA ALA A 43 25.84 -24.28 10.38
C ALA A 43 26.64 -23.14 11.02
N THR A 44 27.89 -23.39 11.33
CA THR A 44 28.84 -22.36 11.73
C THR A 44 28.94 -21.38 10.56
N GLY A 45 28.60 -20.12 10.83
CA GLY A 45 28.58 -19.05 9.83
C GLY A 45 29.87 -19.06 9.00
N GLY A 46 29.75 -19.30 7.72
CA GLY A 46 30.90 -19.27 6.81
C GLY A 46 31.47 -17.85 6.77
N ASN A 47 32.77 -17.73 7.13
CA ASN A 47 33.54 -16.50 7.00
C ASN A 47 33.87 -16.15 5.54
N GLY A 48 32.92 -16.34 4.62
CA GLY A 48 33.03 -15.86 3.25
C GLY A 48 32.68 -14.36 3.18
N PRO A 49 33.18 -13.65 2.16
CA PRO A 49 32.74 -12.26 1.96
C PRO A 49 31.23 -12.19 1.79
N PRO A 50 30.60 -11.08 2.22
CA PRO A 50 29.16 -10.86 2.04
C PRO A 50 28.77 -11.02 0.56
N THR A 51 27.71 -11.77 0.32
CA THR A 51 27.23 -12.05 -1.05
C THR A 51 25.84 -11.44 -1.24
N PRO A 52 25.64 -10.56 -2.23
CA PRO A 52 24.32 -10.05 -2.58
C PRO A 52 23.32 -11.18 -2.77
N GLY A 53 22.05 -10.94 -2.40
CA GLY A 53 21.00 -11.96 -2.46
C GLY A 53 21.00 -12.93 -1.26
N SER A 54 21.62 -12.57 -0.14
CA SER A 54 21.69 -13.41 1.05
C SER A 54 20.36 -13.46 1.80
N VAL A 55 19.66 -14.59 1.70
CA VAL A 55 18.41 -14.85 2.46
C VAL A 55 18.67 -14.78 3.97
N ALA A 56 19.85 -15.27 4.43
CA ALA A 56 20.22 -15.23 5.85
C ALA A 56 20.35 -13.78 6.35
N ALA A 57 20.98 -12.89 5.58
CA ALA A 57 21.14 -11.48 5.95
C ALA A 57 19.78 -10.77 6.08
N VAL A 58 18.89 -10.98 5.12
CA VAL A 58 17.54 -10.39 5.16
C VAL A 58 16.72 -10.96 6.31
N THR A 59 16.75 -12.27 6.53
CA THR A 59 16.04 -12.92 7.64
C THR A 59 16.52 -12.38 9.00
N GLN A 60 17.83 -12.25 9.16
CA GLN A 60 18.42 -11.67 10.37
C GLN A 60 17.97 -10.20 10.54
N THR A 61 18.03 -9.38 9.47
CA THR A 61 17.57 -7.99 9.49
C THR A 61 16.10 -7.91 9.89
N ALA A 62 15.24 -8.73 9.30
CA ALA A 62 13.80 -8.75 9.62
C ALA A 62 13.54 -9.11 11.11
N GLY A 63 14.41 -9.91 11.72
CA GLY A 63 14.26 -10.37 13.10
C GLY A 63 14.95 -9.50 14.15
N SER A 64 16.00 -8.74 13.80
CA SER A 64 16.85 -8.04 14.77
C SER A 64 17.02 -6.54 14.54
N ASN A 65 16.81 -6.03 13.34
CA ASN A 65 16.90 -4.59 13.08
C ASN A 65 15.83 -3.81 13.85
N ALA A 66 16.22 -2.73 14.52
CA ALA A 66 15.32 -1.94 15.36
C ALA A 66 14.10 -1.40 14.62
N GLN A 67 14.24 -1.00 13.34
CA GLN A 67 13.13 -0.50 12.53
C GLN A 67 12.14 -1.64 12.19
N CYS A 68 12.63 -2.86 12.02
CA CYS A 68 11.81 -4.03 11.73
C CYS A 68 11.14 -4.59 13.00
N THR A 69 11.87 -4.74 14.10
CA THR A 69 11.29 -5.23 15.35
C THR A 69 10.22 -4.31 15.92
N ALA A 70 10.32 -3.00 15.67
CA ALA A 70 9.32 -2.01 16.09
C ALA A 70 7.96 -2.16 15.38
N ILE A 71 7.89 -2.83 14.24
CA ILE A 71 6.67 -2.96 13.43
C ILE A 71 6.07 -4.38 13.44
N GLN A 72 6.61 -5.29 14.23
CA GLN A 72 6.08 -6.65 14.38
C GLN A 72 4.64 -6.66 14.92
N PRO A 73 3.78 -7.63 14.52
CA PRO A 73 4.07 -8.73 13.58
C PRO A 73 3.89 -8.29 12.12
N PHE A 74 4.70 -8.84 11.20
CA PHE A 74 4.56 -8.64 9.77
C PHE A 74 5.06 -9.85 8.97
N TYR A 75 4.56 -9.99 7.75
CA TYR A 75 5.12 -10.84 6.71
C TYR A 75 5.96 -9.97 5.78
N TRP A 76 7.07 -10.51 5.28
CA TRP A 76 7.90 -9.88 4.27
C TRP A 76 8.23 -10.85 3.14
N GLU A 77 8.36 -10.32 1.94
CA GLU A 77 8.78 -11.03 0.75
C GLU A 77 9.67 -10.14 -0.11
N LEU A 78 10.70 -10.76 -0.68
CA LEU A 78 11.58 -10.20 -1.71
C LEU A 78 11.56 -11.13 -2.91
N GLY A 79 11.55 -10.58 -4.11
CA GLY A 79 11.57 -11.36 -5.33
C GLY A 79 12.05 -10.57 -6.54
N ASN A 80 12.10 -11.21 -7.67
CA ASN A 80 12.38 -10.63 -8.98
C ASN A 80 11.20 -10.83 -9.93
N ALA A 81 11.39 -10.59 -11.23
CA ALA A 81 10.35 -10.80 -12.24
C ALA A 81 9.82 -12.24 -12.27
N ASP A 82 10.67 -13.23 -11.97
CA ASP A 82 10.36 -14.64 -12.19
C ASP A 82 9.78 -15.31 -10.94
N ALA A 83 10.28 -14.96 -9.73
CA ALA A 83 9.94 -15.69 -8.51
C ALA A 83 10.06 -14.84 -7.23
N ALA A 84 9.44 -15.32 -6.16
CA ALA A 84 9.83 -14.98 -4.80
C ALA A 84 11.20 -15.62 -4.51
N LEU A 85 12.14 -14.84 -4.00
CA LEU A 85 13.51 -15.26 -3.71
C LEU A 85 13.74 -15.49 -2.22
N ALA A 86 13.08 -14.69 -1.39
CA ALA A 86 13.12 -14.79 0.06
C ALA A 86 11.81 -14.32 0.67
N SER A 87 11.38 -14.95 1.75
CA SER A 87 10.19 -14.50 2.49
C SER A 87 10.22 -15.02 3.92
N GLY A 88 9.48 -14.38 4.79
CA GLY A 88 9.35 -14.82 6.17
C GLY A 88 8.28 -14.05 6.94
N SER A 89 8.03 -14.50 8.15
CA SER A 89 7.20 -13.81 9.12
C SER A 89 8.07 -13.36 10.28
N SER A 90 8.02 -12.07 10.62
CA SER A 90 8.70 -11.53 11.80
C SER A 90 7.64 -11.22 12.84
N THR A 91 7.77 -11.88 14.02
CA THR A 91 6.80 -11.75 15.10
C THR A 91 7.47 -11.84 16.45
N GLN A 92 6.91 -11.20 17.45
CA GLN A 92 7.39 -11.33 18.84
C GLN A 92 7.12 -12.74 19.35
N ALA A 93 7.89 -13.17 20.36
CA ALA A 93 7.71 -14.46 20.99
C ALA A 93 6.26 -14.66 21.46
N GLY A 94 5.63 -15.76 21.03
CA GLY A 94 4.23 -16.09 21.35
C GLY A 94 3.18 -15.33 20.54
N GLY A 95 3.58 -14.44 19.62
CA GLY A 95 2.66 -13.74 18.74
C GLY A 95 2.15 -14.60 17.58
N THR A 96 1.05 -14.20 16.97
CA THR A 96 0.50 -14.86 15.78
C THR A 96 1.24 -14.37 14.52
N PRO A 97 1.83 -15.28 13.74
CA PRO A 97 2.51 -14.93 12.50
C PRO A 97 1.55 -14.36 11.45
N VAL A 98 1.97 -13.31 10.75
CA VAL A 98 1.35 -12.85 9.51
C VAL A 98 1.93 -13.66 8.35
N THR A 99 1.12 -14.05 7.39
CA THR A 99 1.55 -14.88 6.25
C THR A 99 1.29 -14.18 4.92
N ALA A 100 1.84 -14.70 3.82
CA ALA A 100 1.56 -14.24 2.47
C ALA A 100 0.06 -14.23 2.13
N ALA A 101 -0.71 -15.13 2.73
CA ALA A 101 -2.14 -15.28 2.51
C ALA A 101 -3.02 -14.42 3.42
N THR A 102 -2.44 -13.76 4.41
CA THR A 102 -3.20 -12.87 5.30
C THR A 102 -3.70 -11.66 4.51
N ARG A 103 -5.01 -11.44 4.54
CA ARG A 103 -5.65 -10.31 3.84
C ARG A 103 -5.82 -9.14 4.79
N TRP A 104 -5.33 -7.97 4.38
CA TRP A 104 -5.44 -6.73 5.13
C TRP A 104 -6.04 -5.62 4.26
N PRO A 105 -6.75 -4.65 4.85
CA PRO A 105 -6.94 -3.34 4.21
C PRO A 105 -5.56 -2.72 3.94
N ILE A 106 -5.28 -2.42 2.68
CA ILE A 106 -3.96 -1.91 2.27
C ILE A 106 -3.91 -0.39 2.16
N ALA A 107 -5.03 0.28 2.42
CA ALA A 107 -5.16 1.74 2.36
C ALA A 107 -4.50 2.32 1.09
N SER A 108 -3.65 3.34 1.21
CA SER A 108 -3.02 4.03 0.08
C SER A 108 -2.14 3.17 -0.82
N ALA A 109 -1.79 1.94 -0.43
CA ALA A 109 -1.17 1.01 -1.37
C ALA A 109 -2.13 0.63 -2.53
N SER A 110 -3.42 0.93 -2.42
CA SER A 110 -4.42 0.83 -3.49
C SER A 110 -4.13 1.78 -4.65
N LYS A 111 -3.56 2.96 -4.38
CA LYS A 111 -3.29 4.02 -5.36
C LYS A 111 -2.42 3.51 -6.51
N TRP A 112 -1.35 2.82 -6.18
CA TRP A 112 -0.45 2.27 -7.21
C TRP A 112 -1.15 1.24 -8.10
N ILE A 113 -2.07 0.43 -7.54
CA ILE A 113 -2.88 -0.52 -8.31
C ILE A 113 -3.77 0.22 -9.31
N TYR A 114 -4.40 1.33 -8.90
CA TYR A 114 -5.17 2.15 -9.83
C TYR A 114 -4.27 2.78 -10.92
N GLY A 115 -3.11 3.30 -10.56
CA GLY A 115 -2.12 3.78 -11.52
C GLY A 115 -1.71 2.70 -12.52
N MET A 116 -1.45 1.46 -12.05
CA MET A 116 -1.19 0.31 -12.94
C MET A 116 -2.34 0.08 -13.92
N TYR A 117 -3.58 0.12 -13.42
CA TYR A 117 -4.78 -0.06 -14.24
C TYR A 117 -4.87 1.01 -15.34
N VAL A 118 -4.71 2.29 -15.00
CA VAL A 118 -4.78 3.40 -15.98
C VAL A 118 -3.69 3.25 -17.03
N VAL A 119 -2.44 3.02 -16.64
CA VAL A 119 -1.33 2.83 -17.56
C VAL A 119 -1.59 1.66 -18.51
N GLN A 120 -2.10 0.54 -17.97
CA GLN A 120 -2.43 -0.65 -18.77
C GLN A 120 -3.57 -0.38 -19.74
N LYS A 121 -4.63 0.30 -19.32
CA LYS A 121 -5.77 0.69 -20.18
C LYS A 121 -5.37 1.64 -21.30
N ARG A 122 -4.39 2.51 -21.10
CA ARG A 122 -3.83 3.39 -22.12
C ARG A 122 -2.87 2.66 -23.08
N GLY A 123 -2.52 1.39 -22.77
CA GLY A 123 -1.56 0.63 -23.58
C GLY A 123 -0.11 1.04 -23.34
N GLY A 124 0.20 1.57 -22.15
CA GLY A 124 1.55 1.92 -21.69
C GLY A 124 1.74 3.39 -21.34
N ALA A 125 2.84 3.68 -20.65
CA ALA A 125 3.15 5.01 -20.12
C ALA A 125 3.22 6.12 -21.18
N ALA A 126 3.69 5.80 -22.39
CA ALA A 126 3.80 6.74 -23.50
C ALA A 126 2.45 7.25 -24.02
N ASN A 127 1.36 6.57 -23.71
CA ASN A 127 0.01 6.89 -24.16
C ASN A 127 -0.84 7.60 -23.08
N LEU A 128 -0.27 7.89 -21.92
CA LEU A 128 -0.94 8.69 -20.89
C LEU A 128 -1.23 10.09 -21.43
N THR A 129 -2.47 10.54 -21.24
CA THR A 129 -2.85 11.93 -21.54
C THR A 129 -2.30 12.88 -20.49
N LEU A 130 -2.31 14.18 -20.77
CA LEU A 130 -1.95 15.19 -19.77
C LEU A 130 -2.86 15.13 -18.55
N ASP A 131 -4.14 14.82 -18.74
CA ASP A 131 -5.07 14.67 -17.62
C ASP A 131 -4.75 13.41 -16.80
N ASP A 132 -4.50 12.25 -17.43
CA ASP A 132 -4.05 11.06 -16.70
C ASP A 132 -2.84 11.39 -15.82
N ILE A 133 -1.85 12.09 -16.36
CA ILE A 133 -0.63 12.49 -15.65
C ILE A 133 -0.95 13.41 -14.48
N ARG A 134 -1.75 14.46 -14.69
CA ARG A 134 -2.11 15.43 -13.63
C ARG A 134 -2.86 14.75 -12.48
N PHE A 135 -3.81 13.87 -12.79
CA PHE A 135 -4.57 13.14 -11.78
C PHE A 135 -3.71 12.13 -11.03
N LEU A 136 -2.86 11.37 -11.73
CA LEU A 136 -2.00 10.37 -11.12
C LEU A 136 -0.75 10.96 -10.43
N HIS A 137 -0.41 12.21 -10.71
CA HIS A 137 0.58 13.01 -9.96
C HIS A 137 -0.03 13.76 -8.77
N PHE A 138 -1.35 13.69 -8.58
CA PHE A 138 -2.07 14.44 -7.54
C PHE A 138 -1.91 15.95 -7.66
N THR A 139 -1.93 16.44 -8.90
CA THR A 139 -1.83 17.86 -9.26
C THR A 139 -3.05 18.36 -10.04
N SER A 140 -4.17 17.61 -10.03
CA SER A 140 -5.35 17.91 -10.84
C SER A 140 -6.30 18.95 -10.23
N GLY A 141 -5.96 19.55 -9.10
CA GLY A 141 -6.83 20.52 -8.42
C GLY A 141 -8.02 19.92 -7.66
N TYR A 142 -8.26 18.61 -7.70
CA TYR A 142 -9.25 17.93 -6.85
C TYR A 142 -8.68 17.68 -5.46
N THR A 143 -8.45 18.75 -4.72
CA THR A 143 -7.74 18.75 -3.45
C THR A 143 -8.65 18.67 -2.22
N TYR A 144 -9.96 18.81 -2.41
CA TYR A 144 -10.93 18.61 -1.36
C TYR A 144 -11.52 17.21 -1.41
N MET A 145 -11.45 16.50 -0.30
CA MET A 145 -12.16 15.23 -0.07
C MET A 145 -12.77 15.24 1.32
N ASP A 146 -14.08 15.00 1.40
CA ASP A 146 -14.78 14.94 2.68
C ASP A 146 -14.53 13.60 3.38
N THR A 147 -13.79 13.63 4.46
CA THR A 147 -13.53 12.47 5.33
C THR A 147 -14.47 12.42 6.54
N SER A 148 -15.48 13.31 6.59
CA SER A 148 -16.44 13.44 7.69
C SER A 148 -17.61 12.45 7.60
N THR A 149 -18.65 12.71 8.37
CA THR A 149 -19.84 11.84 8.46
C THR A 149 -20.60 11.62 7.17
N SER A 150 -20.56 12.55 6.21
CA SER A 150 -21.19 12.35 4.91
C SER A 150 -20.45 11.30 4.07
N SER A 151 -19.14 11.15 4.26
CA SER A 151 -18.36 10.09 3.65
C SER A 151 -18.65 8.71 4.27
N ALA A 152 -19.23 8.64 5.47
CA ALA A 152 -19.61 7.37 6.06
C ALA A 152 -20.61 6.60 5.19
N THR A 153 -21.48 7.30 4.46
CA THR A 153 -22.41 6.68 3.51
C THR A 153 -21.68 6.08 2.30
N CYS A 154 -20.58 6.71 1.84
CA CYS A 154 -19.74 6.17 0.77
C CYS A 154 -18.86 5.03 1.28
N THR A 155 -18.36 5.12 2.52
CA THR A 155 -17.46 4.11 3.08
C THR A 155 -18.20 2.89 3.64
N ALA A 156 -19.47 3.05 4.02
CA ALA A 156 -20.33 1.97 4.52
C ALA A 156 -21.75 2.09 3.92
N PRO A 157 -21.91 2.06 2.60
CA PRO A 157 -23.21 2.30 1.97
C PRO A 157 -24.17 1.15 2.17
N PRO A 158 -25.49 1.40 2.09
CA PRO A 158 -26.45 0.34 1.93
C PRO A 158 -26.19 -0.42 0.62
N ALA A 159 -26.46 -1.73 0.62
CA ALA A 159 -26.29 -2.57 -0.55
C ALA A 159 -26.99 -1.95 -1.78
N GLY A 160 -26.26 -1.79 -2.89
CA GLY A 160 -26.77 -1.29 -4.16
C GLY A 160 -26.52 0.21 -4.45
N ALA A 161 -25.86 0.97 -3.54
CA ALA A 161 -25.54 2.39 -3.74
C ALA A 161 -24.03 2.69 -3.69
N ASN A 162 -23.21 1.70 -3.92
CA ASN A 162 -21.76 1.64 -3.57
C ASN A 162 -20.87 1.71 -4.79
N SER A 163 -20.94 2.80 -5.55
CA SER A 163 -20.02 3.05 -6.67
C SER A 163 -19.23 4.34 -6.46
N ILE A 164 -18.14 4.47 -7.20
CA ILE A 164 -17.33 5.70 -7.20
C ILE A 164 -18.18 6.89 -7.60
N ASN A 165 -18.94 6.79 -8.69
CA ASN A 165 -19.81 7.87 -9.16
C ASN A 165 -20.86 8.26 -8.13
N HIS A 166 -21.47 7.28 -7.45
CA HIS A 166 -22.39 7.60 -6.36
C HIS A 166 -21.71 8.40 -5.25
N CYS A 167 -20.52 7.98 -4.81
CA CYS A 167 -19.74 8.70 -3.80
C CYS A 167 -19.46 10.15 -4.21
N LEU A 168 -19.04 10.36 -5.44
CA LEU A 168 -18.73 11.71 -5.96
C LEU A 168 -19.95 12.66 -5.96
N THR A 169 -21.18 12.14 -6.01
CA THR A 169 -22.41 12.94 -5.95
C THR A 169 -22.88 13.27 -4.53
N LEU A 170 -22.32 12.63 -3.51
CA LEU A 170 -22.75 12.86 -2.13
C LEU A 170 -22.45 14.31 -1.69
N PRO A 171 -23.39 14.94 -0.95
CA PRO A 171 -23.11 16.25 -0.36
C PRO A 171 -22.01 16.14 0.70
N SER A 172 -21.16 17.14 0.74
CA SER A 172 -20.16 17.28 1.78
C SER A 172 -20.76 17.92 3.03
N SER A 173 -20.11 17.70 4.18
CA SER A 173 -20.34 18.46 5.40
C SER A 173 -19.99 19.96 5.25
N THR A 174 -19.16 20.30 4.26
CA THR A 174 -18.84 21.70 3.90
C THR A 174 -19.88 22.23 2.93
N PRO A 175 -20.62 23.31 3.28
CA PRO A 175 -21.64 23.89 2.40
C PRO A 175 -21.08 24.23 1.01
N GLY A 176 -21.80 23.85 -0.03
CA GLY A 176 -21.44 24.12 -1.42
C GLY A 176 -20.38 23.21 -2.03
N LYS A 177 -19.92 22.19 -1.26
CA LYS A 177 -19.01 21.15 -1.77
C LYS A 177 -19.70 19.79 -1.84
N THR A 178 -19.21 18.93 -2.73
CA THR A 178 -19.53 17.49 -2.78
C THR A 178 -18.47 16.70 -2.06
N PHE A 179 -18.58 15.38 -2.05
CA PHE A 179 -17.61 14.46 -1.45
C PHE A 179 -16.18 14.73 -1.90
N SER A 180 -15.97 15.04 -3.19
CA SER A 180 -14.72 15.55 -3.72
C SER A 180 -14.97 16.75 -4.63
N SER A 181 -14.22 17.83 -4.45
CA SER A 181 -14.42 19.07 -5.19
C SER A 181 -13.12 19.63 -5.74
N TYR A 182 -13.23 20.22 -6.93
CA TYR A 182 -12.13 20.93 -7.58
C TYR A 182 -11.88 22.30 -6.93
N ASP A 183 -10.61 22.63 -6.74
CA ASP A 183 -10.17 23.95 -6.30
C ASP A 183 -9.16 24.52 -7.31
N PRO A 184 -9.55 25.56 -8.08
CA PRO A 184 -8.68 26.12 -9.10
C PRO A 184 -7.41 26.78 -8.53
N SER A 185 -7.38 27.13 -7.24
CA SER A 185 -6.20 27.73 -6.60
C SER A 185 -5.08 26.72 -6.34
N THR A 186 -5.40 25.44 -6.33
CA THR A 186 -4.46 24.33 -6.10
C THR A 186 -4.15 23.53 -7.36
N ASP A 187 -4.74 23.92 -8.50
CA ASP A 187 -4.49 23.26 -9.77
C ASP A 187 -3.01 23.36 -10.19
N GLY A 188 -2.41 22.23 -10.51
CA GLY A 188 -0.97 22.12 -10.80
C GLY A 188 -0.09 21.95 -9.56
N LEU A 189 -0.63 22.06 -8.34
CA LEU A 189 0.10 21.85 -7.09
C LEU A 189 -0.15 20.44 -6.56
N PHE A 190 0.88 19.82 -5.99
CA PHE A 190 0.74 18.51 -5.37
C PHE A 190 -0.10 18.60 -4.08
N ASP A 191 -1.12 17.75 -4.00
CA ASP A 191 -1.95 17.58 -2.80
C ASP A 191 -2.30 16.10 -2.61
N TYR A 192 -1.79 15.48 -1.58
CA TYR A 192 -2.02 14.05 -1.38
C TYR A 192 -3.38 13.78 -0.77
N ASN A 193 -4.33 13.38 -1.61
CA ASN A 193 -5.65 12.93 -1.17
C ASN A 193 -6.24 11.91 -2.17
N SER A 194 -7.44 11.40 -1.86
CA SER A 194 -8.11 10.40 -2.71
C SER A 194 -8.94 11.02 -3.85
N GLY A 195 -9.25 12.32 -3.78
CA GLY A 195 -10.13 12.99 -4.75
C GLY A 195 -9.63 12.92 -6.18
N HIS A 196 -8.32 12.92 -6.37
CA HIS A 196 -7.73 12.83 -7.70
C HIS A 196 -8.11 11.53 -8.44
N GLU A 197 -7.91 10.38 -7.81
CA GLU A 197 -8.16 9.08 -8.45
C GLU A 197 -9.65 8.80 -8.63
N GLU A 198 -10.47 9.16 -7.63
CA GLU A 198 -11.92 8.98 -7.71
C GLU A 198 -12.53 9.84 -8.85
N ASN A 199 -12.15 11.12 -8.96
CA ASN A 199 -12.61 11.97 -10.04
C ASN A 199 -12.04 11.55 -11.40
N HIS A 200 -10.78 11.11 -11.46
CA HIS A 200 -10.24 10.55 -12.70
C HIS A 200 -11.08 9.38 -13.20
N ALA A 201 -11.46 8.46 -12.32
CA ALA A 201 -12.29 7.33 -12.70
C ALA A 201 -13.70 7.79 -13.14
N GLY A 202 -14.33 8.67 -12.38
CA GLY A 202 -15.66 9.20 -12.72
C GLY A 202 -15.70 9.89 -14.07
N ILE A 203 -14.61 10.55 -14.49
CA ILE A 203 -14.54 11.28 -15.75
C ILE A 203 -14.08 10.39 -16.91
N TYR A 204 -13.07 9.53 -16.70
CA TYR A 204 -12.33 8.86 -17.78
C TYR A 204 -12.43 7.34 -17.78
N GLN A 205 -13.01 6.69 -16.76
CA GLN A 205 -13.09 5.23 -16.62
C GLN A 205 -14.54 4.77 -16.32
N PRO A 206 -15.50 5.07 -17.23
CA PRO A 206 -16.93 4.77 -16.98
C PRO A 206 -17.19 3.27 -16.78
N GLU A 207 -16.33 2.40 -17.29
CA GLU A 207 -16.46 0.95 -17.16
C GLU A 207 -16.25 0.42 -15.74
N ILE A 208 -15.65 1.23 -14.84
CA ILE A 208 -15.45 0.85 -13.44
C ILE A 208 -16.11 1.81 -12.45
N SER A 209 -16.41 3.05 -12.83
CA SER A 209 -16.87 4.08 -11.91
C SER A 209 -18.29 3.85 -11.38
N ASP A 210 -19.12 3.09 -12.10
CA ASP A 210 -20.49 2.71 -11.69
C ASP A 210 -20.58 1.32 -11.07
N LEU A 211 -19.46 0.56 -11.01
CA LEU A 211 -19.44 -0.75 -10.39
C LEU A 211 -19.53 -0.66 -8.88
N ASP A 212 -20.21 -1.62 -8.27
CA ASP A 212 -20.21 -1.78 -6.83
C ASP A 212 -18.90 -2.41 -6.32
N THR A 213 -18.73 -2.46 -5.00
CA THR A 213 -17.51 -3.01 -4.39
C THR A 213 -17.30 -4.50 -4.68
N ALA A 214 -18.33 -5.26 -5.01
CA ALA A 214 -18.19 -6.67 -5.34
C ALA A 214 -17.56 -6.87 -6.73
N ASP A 215 -17.96 -6.04 -7.69
CA ASP A 215 -17.55 -6.14 -9.08
C ASP A 215 -16.28 -5.32 -9.40
N LEU A 216 -16.01 -4.25 -8.65
CA LEU A 216 -14.88 -3.35 -8.88
C LEU A 216 -13.52 -4.07 -8.86
N GLY A 217 -13.29 -4.94 -7.87
CA GLY A 217 -12.04 -5.71 -7.77
C GLY A 217 -11.82 -6.64 -8.96
N PRO A 218 -12.77 -7.50 -9.32
CA PRO A 218 -12.71 -8.31 -10.52
C PRO A 218 -12.47 -7.51 -11.80
N ALA A 219 -13.12 -6.35 -11.97
CA ALA A 219 -12.96 -5.49 -13.15
C ALA A 219 -11.55 -4.90 -13.25
N ILE A 220 -10.99 -4.40 -12.14
CA ILE A 220 -9.60 -3.92 -12.08
C ILE A 220 -8.62 -5.06 -12.44
N VAL A 221 -8.79 -6.25 -11.86
CA VAL A 221 -7.94 -7.41 -12.15
C VAL A 221 -8.03 -7.81 -13.63
N ALA A 222 -9.23 -7.83 -14.20
CA ALA A 222 -9.43 -8.11 -15.62
C ALA A 222 -8.73 -7.07 -16.51
N GLY A 223 -8.81 -5.79 -16.16
CA GLY A 223 -8.13 -4.70 -16.88
C GLY A 223 -6.61 -4.77 -16.78
N LEU A 224 -6.05 -5.25 -15.66
CA LEU A 224 -4.63 -5.48 -15.49
C LEU A 224 -4.13 -6.71 -16.29
N GLY A 225 -4.95 -7.73 -16.47
CA GLY A 225 -4.60 -8.95 -17.19
C GLY A 225 -3.56 -9.83 -16.48
N VAL A 226 -3.40 -9.70 -15.17
CA VAL A 226 -2.45 -10.49 -14.37
C VAL A 226 -3.17 -11.66 -13.71
N ALA A 227 -2.82 -12.86 -14.11
CA ALA A 227 -3.44 -14.09 -13.61
C ALA A 227 -3.13 -14.33 -12.13
N GLY A 228 -4.09 -14.92 -11.40
CA GLY A 228 -3.92 -15.33 -10.00
C GLY A 228 -4.09 -14.22 -8.96
N VAL A 229 -4.24 -12.98 -9.37
CA VAL A 229 -4.49 -11.84 -8.48
C VAL A 229 -5.96 -11.84 -8.02
N SER A 230 -6.18 -11.53 -6.74
CA SER A 230 -7.52 -11.38 -6.17
C SER A 230 -7.59 -10.14 -5.29
N LEU A 231 -8.27 -9.11 -5.77
CA LEU A 231 -8.50 -7.86 -5.05
C LEU A 231 -9.94 -7.80 -4.54
N GLN A 232 -10.12 -7.30 -3.33
CA GLN A 232 -11.45 -7.07 -2.76
C GLN A 232 -11.56 -5.60 -2.38
N TYR A 233 -12.55 -4.92 -2.91
CA TYR A 233 -12.90 -3.58 -2.44
C TYR A 233 -13.85 -3.69 -1.25
N THR A 234 -13.47 -3.12 -0.12
CA THR A 234 -14.33 -2.97 1.06
C THR A 234 -15.09 -1.64 1.05
N GLN A 235 -14.65 -0.73 0.20
CA GLN A 235 -15.20 0.60 -0.04
C GLN A 235 -14.97 0.92 -1.52
N PRO A 236 -15.86 1.65 -2.20
CA PRO A 236 -15.70 2.02 -3.61
C PRO A 236 -14.71 3.20 -3.74
N LEU A 237 -13.52 3.04 -3.19
CA LEU A 237 -12.46 4.02 -3.18
C LEU A 237 -11.20 3.43 -3.82
N LEU A 238 -10.81 3.95 -4.98
CA LEU A 238 -9.62 3.50 -5.70
C LEU A 238 -8.34 3.79 -4.91
N ALA A 239 -8.34 4.94 -4.26
CA ALA A 239 -7.20 5.41 -3.49
C ALA A 239 -6.93 4.65 -2.18
N GLY A 240 -7.89 3.84 -1.69
CA GLY A 240 -7.72 3.25 -0.36
C GLY A 240 -8.62 2.08 0.00
N GLY A 241 -9.57 1.71 -0.85
CA GLY A 241 -10.63 0.75 -0.53
C GLY A 241 -10.28 -0.72 -0.66
N ILE A 242 -9.07 -1.07 -1.11
CA ILE A 242 -8.68 -2.46 -1.36
C ILE A 242 -8.27 -3.16 -0.07
N ALA A 243 -8.72 -4.41 0.07
CA ALA A 243 -8.13 -5.43 0.93
C ALA A 243 -7.42 -6.48 0.05
N ALA A 244 -6.11 -6.67 0.28
CA ALA A 244 -5.27 -7.57 -0.50
C ALA A 244 -4.40 -8.46 0.38
N ARG A 245 -3.86 -9.54 -0.21
CA ARG A 245 -2.83 -10.38 0.37
C ARG A 245 -1.46 -9.92 -0.12
N ALA A 246 -0.40 -10.20 0.63
CA ALA A 246 0.96 -9.99 0.13
C ALA A 246 1.22 -10.77 -1.17
N SER A 247 0.72 -12.00 -1.26
CA SER A 247 0.84 -12.83 -2.47
C SER A 247 0.17 -12.21 -3.70
N ASP A 248 -0.99 -11.56 -3.54
CA ASP A 248 -1.67 -10.90 -4.66
C ASP A 248 -0.86 -9.67 -5.15
N TYR A 249 -0.35 -8.87 -4.22
CA TYR A 249 0.45 -7.69 -4.56
C TYR A 249 1.80 -8.06 -5.17
N ALA A 250 2.45 -9.11 -4.68
CA ALA A 250 3.69 -9.64 -5.24
C ALA A 250 3.54 -10.06 -6.72
N LEU A 251 2.41 -10.64 -7.12
CA LEU A 251 2.14 -10.96 -8.53
C LEU A 251 2.08 -9.68 -9.39
N LEU A 252 1.50 -8.60 -8.89
CA LEU A 252 1.47 -7.31 -9.60
C LEU A 252 2.88 -6.72 -9.76
N LEU A 253 3.69 -6.75 -8.69
CA LEU A 253 5.06 -6.24 -8.75
C LEU A 253 5.95 -7.06 -9.70
N ARG A 254 5.79 -8.40 -9.73
CA ARG A 254 6.45 -9.26 -10.73
C ARG A 254 6.02 -8.91 -12.14
N ALA A 255 4.72 -8.69 -12.36
CA ALA A 255 4.20 -8.30 -13.66
C ALA A 255 4.77 -6.94 -14.15
N ILE A 256 5.02 -6.00 -13.21
CA ILE A 256 5.75 -4.77 -13.52
C ILE A 256 7.19 -5.11 -13.92
N LEU A 257 7.94 -5.81 -13.08
CA LEU A 257 9.35 -6.14 -13.35
C LEU A 257 9.53 -6.95 -14.63
N GLY A 258 8.61 -7.88 -14.92
CA GLY A 258 8.60 -8.71 -16.14
C GLY A 258 8.15 -7.96 -17.40
N GLY A 259 7.70 -6.70 -17.30
CA GLY A 259 7.22 -5.92 -18.44
C GLY A 259 5.83 -6.34 -18.95
N GLN A 260 5.10 -7.17 -18.21
CA GLN A 260 3.70 -7.49 -18.50
C GLN A 260 2.79 -6.29 -18.27
N LEU A 261 3.09 -5.48 -17.24
CA LEU A 261 2.40 -4.23 -16.97
C LEU A 261 3.23 -3.03 -17.46
N GLY A 262 2.60 -2.16 -18.24
CA GLY A 262 3.20 -0.93 -18.76
C GLY A 262 3.66 0.04 -17.68
N MET A 263 3.27 -0.16 -16.42
CA MET A 263 3.75 0.58 -15.26
C MET A 263 5.27 0.51 -15.10
N ARG A 264 5.95 -0.51 -15.64
CA ARG A 264 7.41 -0.58 -15.65
C ARG A 264 8.07 0.69 -16.22
N ASP A 265 7.53 1.20 -17.32
CA ASP A 265 8.05 2.37 -18.01
C ASP A 265 7.57 3.68 -17.37
N ALA A 266 6.54 3.61 -16.53
CA ALA A 266 6.01 4.73 -15.76
C ALA A 266 6.69 4.91 -14.38
N LEU A 267 7.51 3.94 -13.93
CA LEU A 267 8.19 4.04 -12.64
C LEU A 267 9.08 5.29 -12.59
N GLY A 268 8.81 6.19 -11.66
CA GLY A 268 9.54 7.44 -11.49
C GLY A 268 9.44 8.41 -12.66
N ALA A 269 8.48 8.23 -13.59
CA ALA A 269 8.33 9.12 -14.73
C ALA A 269 7.81 10.49 -14.29
N GLN A 270 8.46 11.56 -14.78
CA GLN A 270 8.09 12.96 -14.55
C GLN A 270 7.78 13.28 -13.07
N PRO A 271 8.66 12.95 -12.11
CA PRO A 271 8.34 13.08 -10.70
C PRO A 271 8.08 14.52 -10.31
N VAL A 272 7.08 14.73 -9.43
CA VAL A 272 6.78 16.03 -8.83
C VAL A 272 7.22 16.04 -7.39
N CYS A 273 7.68 17.19 -6.88
CA CYS A 273 8.02 17.30 -5.47
C CYS A 273 6.76 17.13 -4.60
N ALA A 274 6.89 16.38 -3.49
CA ALA A 274 5.76 15.98 -2.66
C ALA A 274 6.00 16.21 -1.17
N TRP A 275 6.76 17.25 -0.81
CA TRP A 275 7.00 17.64 0.59
C TRP A 275 6.55 19.06 0.86
N VAL A 276 6.12 19.31 2.10
CA VAL A 276 5.62 20.63 2.57
C VAL A 276 6.66 21.39 3.41
N LEU A 277 7.82 20.77 3.71
CA LEU A 277 8.86 21.35 4.52
C LEU A 277 10.05 21.78 3.64
N GLY A 278 10.47 23.04 3.79
CA GLY A 278 11.65 23.56 3.12
C GLY A 278 11.34 24.39 1.86
N THR A 279 12.40 24.75 1.13
CA THR A 279 12.32 25.53 -0.09
C THR A 279 12.32 24.65 -1.33
N GLY A 280 11.74 25.14 -2.43
CA GLY A 280 11.80 24.49 -3.74
C GLY A 280 10.69 23.49 -4.03
N CYS A 281 9.71 23.31 -3.13
CA CYS A 281 8.54 22.51 -3.37
C CYS A 281 7.25 23.29 -3.01
N ASN A 282 6.25 23.19 -3.87
CA ASN A 282 4.96 23.87 -3.70
C ASN A 282 3.83 22.89 -3.35
N ALA A 283 4.15 21.79 -2.67
CA ALA A 283 3.10 20.86 -2.22
C ALA A 283 2.15 21.55 -1.23
N VAL A 284 0.85 21.38 -1.47
CA VAL A 284 -0.21 21.90 -0.59
C VAL A 284 -0.32 21.02 0.64
N HIS A 285 -0.34 19.69 0.44
CA HIS A 285 -0.45 18.69 1.49
C HIS A 285 0.35 17.44 1.14
N SER A 286 1.05 16.89 2.14
CA SER A 286 1.75 15.61 2.03
C SER A 286 1.72 14.86 3.37
N PRO A 287 1.36 13.58 3.40
CA PRO A 287 1.46 12.76 4.61
C PRO A 287 2.89 12.31 4.91
N ALA A 288 3.81 12.47 3.96
CA ALA A 288 5.24 12.13 4.09
C ALA A 288 6.04 13.26 4.77
N VAL A 289 5.55 13.72 5.93
CA VAL A 289 6.02 14.94 6.61
C VAL A 289 7.46 14.92 7.13
N THR A 290 8.11 13.75 7.16
CA THR A 290 9.47 13.59 7.69
C THR A 290 10.50 13.27 6.63
N VAL A 291 10.11 13.20 5.35
CA VAL A 291 10.98 12.84 4.22
C VAL A 291 10.69 13.74 3.02
N GLN A 292 11.68 13.91 2.14
CA GLN A 292 11.57 14.71 0.92
C GLN A 292 11.48 13.80 -0.30
N TRP A 293 10.40 13.04 -0.38
CA TRP A 293 10.14 12.15 -1.51
C TRP A 293 9.46 12.88 -2.65
N HIS A 294 9.71 12.43 -3.87
CA HIS A 294 8.90 12.80 -5.02
C HIS A 294 7.72 11.85 -5.19
N TYR A 295 6.74 12.30 -5.95
CA TYR A 295 5.58 11.49 -6.35
C TYR A 295 5.55 11.39 -7.88
N SER A 296 5.25 10.21 -8.38
CA SER A 296 5.14 9.93 -9.81
C SER A 296 3.75 9.37 -10.12
N ILE A 297 3.60 8.57 -11.14
CA ILE A 297 2.32 7.99 -11.58
C ILE A 297 1.74 7.08 -10.48
N ALA A 298 0.94 7.65 -9.59
CA ALA A 298 0.28 7.01 -8.44
C ALA A 298 1.22 6.26 -7.48
N HIS A 299 2.51 6.62 -7.42
CA HIS A 299 3.49 6.02 -6.50
C HIS A 299 4.55 7.01 -6.05
N TRP A 300 5.17 6.71 -4.91
CA TRP A 300 6.28 7.47 -4.35
C TRP A 300 7.61 7.07 -4.98
N VAL A 301 8.52 8.04 -5.10
CA VAL A 301 9.94 7.84 -5.37
C VAL A 301 10.68 8.18 -4.07
N GLU A 302 11.35 7.21 -3.47
CA GLU A 302 12.02 7.33 -2.17
C GLU A 302 13.44 7.90 -2.34
N ASP A 303 13.53 9.11 -2.87
CA ASP A 303 14.77 9.79 -3.25
C ASP A 303 15.18 10.91 -2.28
N ASP A 304 14.75 10.82 -1.01
CA ASP A 304 15.18 11.74 0.05
C ASP A 304 16.70 11.89 0.05
N PRO A 305 17.22 13.14 0.08
CA PRO A 305 18.68 13.38 0.01
C PRO A 305 19.49 12.78 1.16
N GLN A 306 18.87 12.50 2.30
CA GLN A 306 19.55 11.96 3.48
C GLN A 306 19.51 10.44 3.53
N ASP A 307 18.33 9.87 3.32
CA ASP A 307 18.08 8.45 3.55
C ASP A 307 17.50 7.73 2.33
N GLY A 308 17.27 8.44 1.22
CA GLY A 308 16.64 7.88 0.02
C GLY A 308 17.53 6.84 -0.67
N ASP A 309 16.94 5.77 -1.18
CA ASP A 309 17.60 4.78 -2.02
C ASP A 309 17.00 4.70 -3.44
N GLY A 310 16.07 5.61 -3.75
CA GLY A 310 15.45 5.74 -5.07
C GLY A 310 14.40 4.66 -5.38
N ALA A 311 13.99 3.87 -4.40
CA ALA A 311 12.96 2.86 -4.59
C ALA A 311 11.61 3.49 -4.95
N PHE A 312 10.81 2.75 -5.70
CA PHE A 312 9.43 3.09 -6.05
C PHE A 312 8.48 2.38 -5.10
N SER A 313 7.55 3.10 -4.45
CA SER A 313 6.72 2.48 -3.42
C SER A 313 5.33 3.10 -3.30
N SER A 314 4.45 2.40 -2.57
CA SER A 314 3.12 2.92 -2.21
C SER A 314 2.76 2.52 -0.78
N PRO A 315 3.32 3.17 0.23
CA PRO A 315 3.05 2.85 1.63
C PRO A 315 1.59 3.13 2.00
N GLY A 316 0.91 2.15 2.57
CA GLY A 316 -0.44 2.30 3.09
C GLY A 316 -0.48 2.80 4.52
N ALA A 317 -1.50 3.57 4.88
CA ALA A 317 -1.69 4.16 6.21
C ALA A 317 -1.64 3.12 7.35
N PHE A 318 -2.00 1.86 7.09
CA PHE A 318 -2.00 0.78 8.08
C PHE A 318 -0.72 -0.05 8.10
N GLY A 319 0.29 0.32 7.30
CA GLY A 319 1.61 -0.33 7.31
C GLY A 319 1.84 -1.38 6.22
N PHE A 320 0.89 -1.62 5.31
CA PHE A 320 1.17 -2.39 4.10
C PHE A 320 2.12 -1.59 3.20
N TYR A 321 3.24 -2.20 2.77
CA TYR A 321 4.29 -1.49 2.07
C TYR A 321 4.86 -2.33 0.92
N PRO A 322 4.40 -2.09 -0.32
CA PRO A 322 4.97 -2.64 -1.54
C PRO A 322 6.05 -1.71 -2.09
N TRP A 323 7.09 -2.28 -2.71
CA TRP A 323 8.16 -1.50 -3.33
C TRP A 323 8.85 -2.25 -4.49
N ILE A 324 9.50 -1.50 -5.36
CA ILE A 324 10.46 -1.94 -6.37
C ILE A 324 11.73 -1.14 -6.18
N ASP A 325 12.91 -1.77 -6.24
CA ASP A 325 14.21 -1.09 -6.14
C ASP A 325 14.46 -0.12 -7.29
N ALA A 326 15.37 0.84 -7.09
CA ALA A 326 15.71 1.86 -8.08
C ALA A 326 16.19 1.26 -9.41
N ASP A 327 16.89 0.15 -9.36
CA ASP A 327 17.41 -0.58 -10.52
C ASP A 327 16.35 -1.39 -11.27
N ARG A 328 15.13 -1.53 -10.71
CA ARG A 328 14.02 -2.33 -11.24
C ARG A 328 14.38 -3.81 -11.44
N LYS A 329 15.16 -4.36 -10.50
CA LYS A 329 15.59 -5.76 -10.47
C LYS A 329 14.80 -6.58 -9.47
N TYR A 330 14.46 -5.97 -8.34
CA TYR A 330 13.82 -6.64 -7.23
C TYR A 330 12.58 -5.90 -6.76
N TYR A 331 11.65 -6.64 -6.24
CA TYR A 331 10.50 -6.12 -5.50
C TYR A 331 10.50 -6.61 -4.07
N GLY A 332 9.75 -5.97 -3.23
CA GLY A 332 9.38 -6.50 -1.93
C GLY A 332 8.02 -6.03 -1.45
N VAL A 333 7.53 -6.74 -0.45
CA VAL A 333 6.28 -6.44 0.24
C VAL A 333 6.49 -6.63 1.73
N ILE A 334 6.12 -5.64 2.53
CA ILE A 334 5.84 -5.82 3.95
C ILE A 334 4.32 -5.81 4.11
N SER A 335 3.77 -6.89 4.66
CA SER A 335 2.34 -7.05 4.92
C SER A 335 2.08 -7.08 6.42
N ARG A 336 1.40 -6.05 6.90
CA ARG A 336 0.96 -5.90 8.29
C ARG A 336 -0.26 -4.99 8.38
N PHE A 337 -0.89 -4.98 9.53
CA PHE A 337 -1.97 -4.07 9.85
C PHE A 337 -1.78 -3.47 11.24
N ALA A 338 -1.70 -2.15 11.31
CA ALA A 338 -1.69 -1.40 12.56
C ALA A 338 -2.51 -0.12 12.39
N LEU A 339 -3.35 0.17 13.37
CA LEU A 339 -4.08 1.43 13.40
C LEU A 339 -3.09 2.59 13.61
N ALA A 340 -3.27 3.65 12.85
CA ALA A 340 -2.41 4.82 12.87
C ALA A 340 -3.06 5.97 13.63
N ASN A 341 -2.21 6.82 14.22
CA ASN A 341 -2.61 8.12 14.75
C ASN A 341 -2.27 9.27 13.78
N GLY A 342 -1.90 8.93 12.52
CA GLY A 342 -1.54 9.87 11.46
C GLY A 342 -1.60 9.20 10.09
N GLU A 343 -1.74 10.00 9.04
CA GLU A 343 -2.12 9.54 7.69
C GLU A 343 -1.17 8.50 7.07
N MET A 344 0.13 8.57 7.34
CA MET A 344 1.14 7.67 6.75
C MET A 344 2.14 7.12 7.78
N GLN A 345 1.94 7.35 9.06
CA GLN A 345 2.91 6.99 10.11
C GLN A 345 3.32 5.51 10.05
N GLN A 346 2.34 4.60 9.93
CA GLN A 346 2.61 3.17 9.87
C GLN A 346 3.25 2.75 8.54
N GLY A 347 2.90 3.41 7.44
CA GLY A 347 3.52 3.20 6.14
C GLY A 347 5.00 3.59 6.14
N LEU A 348 5.33 4.78 6.68
CA LEU A 348 6.72 5.23 6.83
C LEU A 348 7.54 4.33 7.74
N ALA A 349 6.95 3.82 8.83
CA ALA A 349 7.61 2.84 9.69
C ALA A 349 7.94 1.54 8.92
N SER A 350 7.02 1.06 8.09
CA SER A 350 7.28 -0.09 7.22
C SER A 350 8.32 0.22 6.14
N ALA A 351 8.33 1.42 5.57
CA ALA A 351 9.33 1.84 4.59
C ALA A 351 10.76 1.83 5.17
N LYS A 352 10.93 2.28 6.42
CA LYS A 352 12.22 2.21 7.11
C LYS A 352 12.73 0.77 7.27
N CYS A 353 11.87 -0.17 7.68
CA CYS A 353 12.22 -1.59 7.71
C CYS A 353 12.49 -2.13 6.30
N GLY A 354 11.63 -1.82 5.31
CA GLY A 354 11.82 -2.26 3.93
C GLY A 354 13.15 -1.81 3.34
N ARG A 355 13.60 -0.59 3.62
CA ARG A 355 14.91 -0.09 3.22
C ARG A 355 16.04 -0.91 3.84
N ALA A 356 15.93 -1.27 5.13
CA ALA A 356 16.91 -2.15 5.77
C ALA A 356 16.93 -3.55 5.12
N LEU A 357 15.76 -4.08 4.73
CA LEU A 357 15.70 -5.37 4.01
C LEU A 357 16.31 -5.28 2.60
N ARG A 358 16.09 -4.18 1.85
CA ARG A 358 16.76 -3.93 0.55
C ARG A 358 18.26 -3.88 0.73
N ALA A 359 18.76 -3.07 1.65
CA ALA A 359 20.19 -2.95 1.93
C ALA A 359 20.83 -4.29 2.33
N ALA A 360 20.14 -5.10 3.15
CA ALA A 360 20.62 -6.43 3.49
C ALA A 360 20.67 -7.38 2.29
N TRP A 361 19.71 -7.28 1.38
CA TRP A 361 19.67 -8.05 0.15
C TRP A 361 20.79 -7.66 -0.81
N GLU A 362 20.98 -6.37 -1.02
CA GLU A 362 21.98 -5.82 -1.95
C GLU A 362 23.41 -6.02 -1.48
N THR A 363 23.66 -5.88 -0.19
CA THR A 363 25.00 -6.01 0.39
C THR A 363 25.36 -7.42 0.83
N GLY A 364 24.36 -8.27 1.08
CA GLY A 364 24.56 -9.57 1.71
C GLY A 364 24.89 -9.51 3.19
N VAL A 365 24.78 -8.35 3.82
CA VAL A 365 25.07 -8.09 5.24
C VAL A 365 23.78 -7.72 5.96
N ALA A 366 23.54 -8.33 7.13
CA ALA A 366 22.42 -7.92 7.99
C ALA A 366 22.61 -6.48 8.48
N GLN A 367 21.51 -5.72 8.49
CA GLN A 367 21.44 -4.31 8.89
C GLN A 367 21.04 -4.17 10.36
#